data_37dc3ffec090d3b23cff61797d5c63ce
#
_entry.id   37dc3ffec090d3b23cff61797d5c63ce
#
_cell.length_a   1.000
_cell.length_b   1.000
_cell.length_c   1.000
_cell.angle_alpha   90.00
_cell.angle_beta   90.00
_cell.angle_gamma   90.00
#
_symmetry.space_group_name_H-M   'P 1'
#
loop_
_entity.id
_entity.type
_entity.pdbx_description
1 polymer ?
#
loop_
_entity_poly.entity_id
_entity_poly.type
_entity_poly.pdbx_seq_one_letter_code
_entity_poly.pdbx_strand_id
1 'polypeptide(L)'
;MAWSPYPVAGSKARASDIENLISELRPNAARKTANEIVNGSSTPQADDELFVPVAASTYYVVDGLLVFTSGTTPDFRYTLSGPSGMTYSLNAKVFSRSLAAPSVMVDTRTSTSGNLGADGLGTTLSSQGQIIELTGWVLTSVTPGTVTVLWSQNTSNGSDTTLYGPGSYFELTRKTAS
;
A
#
# COMPACT_ATOMS: atom_id res chain seq x y z
N MET A 1 3.42 34.28 6.56
CA MET A 1 3.27 34.03 8.01
C MET A 1 3.52 32.55 8.23
N ALA A 2 4.52 32.18 9.04
CA ALA A 2 4.75 30.78 9.38
C ALA A 2 3.60 30.32 10.29
N TRP A 3 2.88 29.28 9.89
CA TRP A 3 1.83 28.66 10.68
C TRP A 3 2.48 27.88 11.83
N SER A 4 2.07 28.15 13.06
CA SER A 4 2.48 27.36 14.23
C SER A 4 1.35 26.35 14.51
N PRO A 5 1.63 25.05 14.50
CA PRO A 5 0.63 24.02 14.79
C PRO A 5 0.21 23.97 16.27
N TYR A 6 0.90 24.75 17.12
CA TYR A 6 0.61 24.77 18.55
C TYR A 6 -0.02 26.09 18.95
N PRO A 7 -1.08 26.08 19.78
CA PRO A 7 -1.61 27.32 20.33
C PRO A 7 -0.52 28.03 21.14
N VAL A 8 -0.36 29.32 20.91
CA VAL A 8 0.52 30.17 21.73
C VAL A 8 0.01 30.13 23.17
N ALA A 9 0.91 30.02 24.13
CA ALA A 9 0.54 29.97 25.55
C ALA A 9 -0.41 31.12 25.91
N GLY A 10 -1.59 30.78 26.43
CA GLY A 10 -2.64 31.75 26.79
C GLY A 10 -3.71 31.98 25.72
N SER A 11 -3.59 31.45 24.51
CA SER A 11 -4.67 31.48 23.51
C SER A 11 -5.64 30.30 23.71
N LYS A 12 -6.94 30.54 23.51
CA LYS A 12 -7.91 29.45 23.46
C LYS A 12 -7.69 28.65 22.18
N ALA A 13 -7.55 27.33 22.28
CA ALA A 13 -7.54 26.45 21.12
C ALA A 13 -8.85 26.63 20.34
N ARG A 14 -8.75 26.84 19.03
CA ARG A 14 -9.91 26.90 18.16
C ARG A 14 -10.31 25.48 17.76
N ALA A 15 -11.56 25.28 17.39
CA ALA A 15 -12.01 23.99 16.87
C ALA A 15 -11.17 23.53 15.67
N SER A 16 -10.78 24.46 14.79
CA SER A 16 -9.89 24.21 13.67
C SER A 16 -8.50 23.71 14.06
N ASP A 17 -7.95 24.14 15.20
CA ASP A 17 -6.65 23.68 15.68
C ASP A 17 -6.73 22.22 16.16
N ILE A 18 -7.85 21.86 16.76
CA ILE A 18 -8.14 20.51 17.21
C ILE A 18 -8.39 19.60 15.99
N GLU A 19 -9.17 20.05 15.03
CA GLU A 19 -9.44 19.31 13.78
C GLU A 19 -8.14 19.06 13.00
N ASN A 20 -7.26 20.06 12.89
CA ASN A 20 -5.96 19.90 12.26
C ASN A 20 -5.08 18.89 13.02
N LEU A 21 -5.04 18.96 14.35
CA LEU A 21 -4.29 18.02 15.17
C LEU A 21 -4.82 16.60 15.02
N ILE A 22 -6.15 16.42 15.02
CA ILE A 22 -6.79 15.13 14.78
C ILE A 22 -6.45 14.61 13.39
N SER A 23 -6.47 15.47 12.36
CA SER A 23 -6.11 15.10 10.99
C SER A 23 -4.64 14.70 10.86
N GLU A 24 -3.72 15.36 11.57
CA GLU A 24 -2.30 15.00 11.59
C GLU A 24 -2.03 13.68 12.33
N LEU A 25 -2.84 13.33 13.32
CA LEU A 25 -2.70 12.12 14.11
C LEU A 25 -3.38 10.89 13.47
N ARG A 26 -4.31 11.12 12.55
CA ARG A 26 -4.96 10.00 11.84
C ARG A 26 -4.05 9.48 10.74
N PRO A 27 -3.95 8.16 10.59
CA PRO A 27 -3.28 7.59 9.44
C PRO A 27 -4.02 7.98 8.14
N ASN A 28 -3.28 8.21 7.08
CA ASN A 28 -3.84 8.30 5.75
C ASN A 28 -4.16 6.88 5.30
N ALA A 29 -5.43 6.54 5.23
CA ALA A 29 -5.88 5.18 4.92
C ALA A 29 -6.81 5.17 3.70
N ALA A 30 -6.63 4.17 2.88
CA ALA A 30 -7.49 3.84 1.75
C ALA A 30 -7.98 2.40 1.91
N ARG A 31 -9.23 2.15 1.59
CA ARG A 31 -9.84 0.83 1.65
C ARG A 31 -10.55 0.55 0.34
N LYS A 32 -10.32 -0.63 -0.19
CA LYS A 32 -11.00 -1.09 -1.39
C LYS A 32 -12.44 -1.49 -1.06
N THR A 33 -13.39 -1.08 -1.89
CA THR A 33 -14.82 -1.36 -1.70
C THR A 33 -15.35 -2.32 -2.76
N ALA A 34 -14.76 -2.32 -3.95
CA ALA A 34 -15.12 -3.17 -5.06
C ALA A 34 -13.98 -4.12 -5.46
N ASN A 35 -14.34 -5.28 -6.01
CA ASN A 35 -13.36 -6.17 -6.61
C ASN A 35 -12.86 -5.59 -7.94
N GLU A 36 -11.59 -5.78 -8.21
CA GLU A 36 -10.97 -5.41 -9.47
C GLU A 36 -10.28 -6.64 -10.09
N ILE A 37 -10.39 -6.79 -11.39
CA ILE A 37 -9.91 -7.97 -12.13
C ILE A 37 -8.91 -7.53 -13.19
N VAL A 38 -7.79 -8.24 -13.26
CA VAL A 38 -6.82 -8.15 -14.35
C VAL A 38 -6.75 -9.51 -15.05
N ASN A 39 -6.84 -9.45 -16.38
CA ASN A 39 -6.78 -10.61 -17.26
C ASN A 39 -5.87 -10.26 -18.45
N GLY A 40 -4.97 -11.17 -18.80
CA GLY A 40 -4.11 -11.03 -19.96
C GLY A 40 -3.07 -9.90 -19.90
N SER A 41 -2.75 -9.39 -18.72
CA SER A 41 -1.79 -8.28 -18.56
C SER A 41 -0.82 -8.48 -17.40
N SER A 42 0.47 -8.34 -17.69
CA SER A 42 1.55 -8.26 -16.69
C SER A 42 2.06 -6.82 -16.48
N THR A 43 1.40 -5.83 -17.11
CA THR A 43 1.72 -4.43 -16.88
C THR A 43 1.05 -3.96 -15.59
N PRO A 44 1.80 -3.48 -14.58
CA PRO A 44 1.20 -2.95 -13.36
C PRO A 44 0.29 -1.77 -13.66
N GLN A 45 -0.93 -1.83 -13.12
CA GLN A 45 -1.92 -0.77 -13.16
C GLN A 45 -2.12 -0.18 -11.78
N ALA A 46 -2.49 1.10 -11.71
CA ALA A 46 -2.88 1.74 -10.46
C ALA A 46 -4.19 1.14 -9.98
N ASP A 47 -4.24 0.79 -8.68
CA ASP A 47 -5.51 0.45 -8.03
C ASP A 47 -6.40 1.70 -7.95
N ASP A 48 -7.68 1.55 -8.25
CA ASP A 48 -8.64 2.64 -8.31
C ASP A 48 -8.97 3.23 -6.94
N GLU A 49 -8.71 2.50 -5.85
CA GLU A 49 -9.12 2.86 -4.50
C GLU A 49 -7.95 2.88 -3.48
N LEU A 50 -6.88 2.09 -3.70
CA LEU A 50 -5.76 1.97 -2.77
C LEU A 50 -4.68 3.03 -3.04
N PHE A 51 -5.04 4.27 -2.80
CA PHE A 51 -4.11 5.41 -2.90
C PHE A 51 -4.32 6.39 -1.76
N VAL A 52 -3.23 6.99 -1.28
CA VAL A 52 -3.25 7.93 -0.15
C VAL A 52 -2.39 9.16 -0.44
N PRO A 53 -2.86 10.36 -0.08
CA PRO A 53 -2.08 11.59 -0.22
C PRO A 53 -0.92 11.60 0.78
N VAL A 54 0.22 12.15 0.37
CA VAL A 54 1.42 12.28 1.20
C VAL A 54 2.01 13.69 1.11
N ALA A 55 2.51 14.18 2.24
CA ALA A 55 3.23 15.45 2.31
C ALA A 55 4.68 15.28 1.81
N ALA A 56 5.30 16.39 1.44
CA ALA A 56 6.73 16.45 1.11
C ALA A 56 7.61 16.17 2.34
N SER A 57 8.81 15.66 2.10
CA SER A 57 9.87 15.46 3.11
C SER A 57 9.39 14.80 4.39
N THR A 58 8.57 13.76 4.24
CA THR A 58 7.86 13.13 5.36
C THR A 58 8.12 11.61 5.37
N TYR A 59 8.36 11.09 6.57
CA TYR A 59 8.49 9.66 6.82
C TYR A 59 7.15 9.06 7.25
N TYR A 60 6.78 7.95 6.62
CA TYR A 60 5.57 7.18 6.91
C TYR A 60 5.90 5.74 7.23
N VAL A 61 5.16 5.16 8.17
CA VAL A 61 5.11 3.71 8.36
C VAL A 61 3.96 3.17 7.53
N VAL A 62 4.22 2.07 6.84
CA VAL A 62 3.25 1.36 6.01
C VAL A 62 2.58 0.26 6.81
N ASP A 63 1.27 0.19 6.70
CA ASP A 63 0.43 -0.94 7.07
C ASP A 63 -0.55 -1.23 5.93
N GLY A 64 -0.75 -2.48 5.58
CA GLY A 64 -1.67 -2.82 4.50
C GLY A 64 -2.00 -4.31 4.44
N LEU A 65 -3.15 -4.58 3.87
CA LEU A 65 -3.62 -5.93 3.61
C LEU A 65 -4.15 -5.99 2.18
N LEU A 66 -3.63 -6.92 1.39
CA LEU A 66 -4.13 -7.20 0.06
C LEU A 66 -4.74 -8.61 0.05
N VAL A 67 -6.02 -8.69 -0.25
CA VAL A 67 -6.73 -9.96 -0.39
C VAL A 67 -6.93 -10.22 -1.88
N PHE A 68 -6.41 -11.33 -2.38
CA PHE A 68 -6.44 -11.61 -3.81
C PHE A 68 -6.64 -13.08 -4.13
N THR A 69 -7.03 -13.35 -5.36
CA THR A 69 -6.93 -14.68 -6.01
C THR A 69 -6.16 -14.53 -7.31
N SER A 70 -5.40 -15.56 -7.65
CA SER A 70 -4.74 -15.65 -8.93
C SER A 70 -4.61 -17.12 -9.32
N GLY A 71 -4.54 -17.42 -10.61
CA GLY A 71 -4.18 -18.75 -11.09
C GLY A 71 -2.73 -19.10 -10.77
N THR A 72 -2.38 -20.38 -10.90
CA THR A 72 -1.02 -20.89 -10.67
C THR A 72 0.02 -20.40 -11.69
N THR A 73 -0.44 -19.91 -12.84
CA THR A 73 0.43 -19.40 -13.91
C THR A 73 0.54 -17.88 -13.92
N PRO A 74 -0.56 -17.12 -13.76
CA PRO A 74 -0.47 -15.68 -13.79
C PRO A 74 0.24 -15.10 -12.57
N ASP A 75 0.09 -15.71 -11.40
CA ASP A 75 0.57 -15.17 -10.13
C ASP A 75 0.12 -13.71 -9.87
N PHE A 76 0.33 -13.20 -8.68
CA PHE A 76 0.00 -11.83 -8.31
C PHE A 76 1.27 -11.00 -8.14
N ARG A 77 1.27 -9.81 -8.69
CA ARG A 77 2.37 -8.86 -8.62
C ARG A 77 1.87 -7.52 -8.10
N TYR A 78 2.63 -6.88 -7.20
CA TYR A 78 2.31 -5.56 -6.68
C TYR A 78 3.56 -4.70 -6.53
N THR A 79 3.38 -3.39 -6.47
CA THR A 79 4.42 -2.39 -6.20
C THR A 79 3.75 -1.11 -5.70
N LEU A 80 4.55 -0.11 -5.30
CA LEU A 80 4.06 1.23 -5.03
C LEU A 80 4.53 2.21 -6.09
N SER A 81 3.67 3.14 -6.46
CA SER A 81 4.07 4.37 -7.12
C SER A 81 3.88 5.56 -6.19
N GLY A 82 4.62 6.63 -6.43
CA GLY A 82 4.52 7.83 -5.59
C GLY A 82 5.21 9.03 -6.20
N PRO A 83 5.29 10.14 -5.46
CA PRO A 83 5.91 11.36 -5.94
C PRO A 83 7.39 11.17 -6.27
N SER A 84 7.89 11.99 -7.17
CA SER A 84 9.29 11.95 -7.61
C SER A 84 10.27 11.99 -6.44
N GLY A 85 11.26 11.11 -6.45
CA GLY A 85 12.27 10.98 -5.40
C GLY A 85 11.80 10.28 -4.13
N MET A 86 10.59 9.71 -4.11
CA MET A 86 10.13 8.82 -3.04
C MET A 86 11.02 7.59 -2.95
N THR A 87 11.34 7.19 -1.72
CA THR A 87 12.00 5.92 -1.42
C THR A 87 11.14 5.13 -0.44
N TYR A 88 11.21 3.79 -0.50
CA TYR A 88 10.46 2.93 0.40
C TYR A 88 11.13 1.58 0.61
N SER A 89 10.75 0.91 1.68
CA SER A 89 11.06 -0.49 1.92
C SER A 89 9.79 -1.18 2.41
N LEU A 90 9.45 -2.30 1.79
CA LEU A 90 8.30 -3.12 2.15
C LEU A 90 8.75 -4.52 2.55
N ASN A 91 8.13 -5.02 3.61
CA ASN A 91 8.08 -6.44 3.92
C ASN A 91 6.69 -6.93 3.58
N ALA A 92 6.61 -8.04 2.86
CA ALA A 92 5.37 -8.71 2.56
C ALA A 92 5.37 -10.08 3.23
N LYS A 93 4.31 -10.36 3.98
CA LYS A 93 4.02 -11.71 4.44
C LYS A 93 2.83 -12.24 3.67
N VAL A 94 3.02 -13.35 2.99
CA VAL A 94 1.96 -14.02 2.24
C VAL A 94 1.45 -15.19 3.05
N PHE A 95 0.16 -15.18 3.33
CA PHE A 95 -0.52 -16.29 3.95
C PHE A 95 -1.23 -17.09 2.86
N SER A 96 -0.62 -18.21 2.47
CA SER A 96 -1.25 -19.15 1.54
C SER A 96 -2.09 -20.15 2.31
N ARG A 97 -3.35 -20.26 1.94
CA ARG A 97 -4.27 -21.25 2.49
C ARG A 97 -4.18 -22.55 1.69
N SER A 98 -3.03 -23.23 1.74
CA SER A 98 -2.94 -24.58 1.24
C SER A 98 -3.41 -25.55 2.31
N LEU A 99 -4.36 -26.43 1.96
CA LEU A 99 -4.79 -27.52 2.84
C LEU A 99 -3.69 -28.54 3.11
N ALA A 100 -2.67 -28.59 2.25
CA ALA A 100 -1.56 -29.56 2.36
C ALA A 100 -0.35 -29.03 3.11
N ALA A 101 -0.11 -27.72 3.11
CA ALA A 101 0.96 -27.06 3.86
C ALA A 101 0.68 -25.55 3.95
N PRO A 102 0.20 -25.04 5.08
CA PRO A 102 0.13 -23.60 5.29
C PRO A 102 1.56 -23.05 5.27
N SER A 103 1.87 -22.26 4.27
CA SER A 103 3.18 -21.62 4.15
C SER A 103 3.05 -20.13 4.36
N VAL A 104 3.93 -19.57 5.20
CA VAL A 104 4.15 -18.13 5.30
C VAL A 104 5.40 -17.82 4.49
N MET A 105 5.24 -17.07 3.42
CA MET A 105 6.39 -16.49 2.71
C MET A 105 6.61 -15.08 3.25
N VAL A 106 7.85 -14.77 3.61
CA VAL A 106 8.27 -13.41 3.98
C VAL A 106 9.17 -12.91 2.86
N ASP A 107 8.77 -11.84 2.21
CA ASP A 107 9.57 -11.15 1.21
C ASP A 107 9.88 -9.73 1.68
N THR A 108 11.16 -9.38 1.69
CA THR A 108 11.63 -8.03 2.07
C THR A 108 12.13 -7.32 0.83
N ARG A 109 11.53 -6.18 0.51
CA ARG A 109 11.88 -5.40 -0.67
C ARG A 109 12.18 -3.96 -0.33
N THR A 110 13.28 -3.47 -0.88
CA THR A 110 13.69 -2.06 -0.77
C THR A 110 13.79 -1.50 -2.18
N SER A 111 13.14 -0.37 -2.44
CA SER A 111 13.25 0.33 -3.71
C SER A 111 13.48 1.83 -3.53
N THR A 112 14.33 2.36 -4.37
CA THR A 112 14.51 3.80 -4.58
C THR A 112 13.83 4.16 -5.90
N SER A 113 12.58 4.59 -5.84
CA SER A 113 11.72 4.99 -6.97
C SER A 113 11.27 3.87 -7.94
N GLY A 114 10.00 3.56 -7.90
CA GLY A 114 9.19 3.15 -9.04
C GLY A 114 9.56 1.87 -9.78
N ASN A 115 9.58 0.78 -9.19
CA ASN A 115 9.40 -0.58 -9.66
C ASN A 115 10.15 -1.55 -8.75
N LEU A 116 9.45 -2.08 -7.80
CA LEU A 116 9.86 -3.38 -7.29
C LEU A 116 9.73 -4.35 -8.47
N GLY A 117 10.86 -4.85 -8.95
CA GLY A 117 10.85 -6.05 -9.76
C GLY A 117 10.09 -7.10 -8.95
N ALA A 118 8.89 -7.38 -9.36
CA ALA A 118 8.08 -8.33 -8.63
C ALA A 118 8.53 -9.70 -9.06
N ASP A 119 9.07 -10.45 -8.14
CA ASP A 119 8.93 -11.88 -8.25
C ASP A 119 7.47 -12.19 -7.93
N GLY A 120 6.79 -12.88 -8.83
CA GLY A 120 5.39 -13.21 -8.64
C GLY A 120 5.23 -14.00 -7.36
N LEU A 121 4.25 -13.62 -6.58
CA LEU A 121 3.81 -14.43 -5.48
C LEU A 121 2.99 -15.57 -6.09
N GLY A 122 3.67 -16.69 -6.36
CA GLY A 122 3.04 -17.88 -6.90
C GLY A 122 1.96 -18.39 -5.99
N THR A 123 0.78 -18.59 -6.53
CA THR A 123 -0.32 -19.18 -5.80
C THR A 123 -0.51 -20.61 -6.27
N THR A 124 -0.36 -21.55 -5.37
CA THR A 124 -0.66 -22.96 -5.68
C THR A 124 -2.16 -23.28 -5.71
N LEU A 125 -3.03 -22.31 -5.44
CA LEU A 125 -4.47 -22.50 -5.30
C LEU A 125 -5.26 -21.40 -6.01
N SER A 126 -5.76 -21.71 -7.19
CA SER A 126 -6.49 -20.80 -8.06
C SER A 126 -7.88 -20.36 -7.58
N SER A 127 -8.41 -20.93 -6.51
CA SER A 127 -9.80 -20.70 -6.08
C SER A 127 -9.97 -20.22 -4.65
N GLN A 128 -8.88 -20.07 -3.90
CA GLN A 128 -8.96 -19.61 -2.51
C GLN A 128 -8.25 -18.25 -2.35
N GLY A 129 -8.92 -17.32 -1.68
CA GLY A 129 -8.36 -16.03 -1.36
C GLY A 129 -7.05 -16.15 -0.58
N GLN A 130 -6.06 -15.41 -1.00
CA GLN A 130 -4.77 -15.27 -0.33
C GLN A 130 -4.65 -13.87 0.24
N ILE A 131 -3.81 -13.74 1.26
CA ILE A 131 -3.63 -12.49 1.98
C ILE A 131 -2.15 -12.15 1.94
N ILE A 132 -1.86 -10.90 1.56
CA ILE A 132 -0.55 -10.27 1.73
C ILE A 132 -0.69 -9.23 2.83
N GLU A 133 0.07 -9.38 3.90
CA GLU A 133 0.29 -8.34 4.91
C GLU A 133 1.50 -7.50 4.48
N LEU A 134 1.29 -6.20 4.31
CA LEU A 134 2.31 -5.22 3.94
C LEU A 134 2.72 -4.43 5.17
N THR A 135 4.02 -4.41 5.46
CA THR A 135 4.60 -3.54 6.49
C THR A 135 5.86 -2.88 5.95
N GLY A 136 6.25 -1.75 6.52
CA GLY A 136 7.46 -1.10 6.08
C GLY A 136 7.46 0.41 6.28
N TRP A 137 8.14 1.12 5.37
CA TRP A 137 8.20 2.56 5.42
C TRP A 137 8.25 3.19 4.02
N VAL A 138 7.81 4.44 3.97
CA VAL A 138 7.91 5.34 2.82
C VAL A 138 8.55 6.64 3.29
N LEU A 139 9.51 7.16 2.54
CA LEU A 139 10.09 8.48 2.73
C LEU A 139 9.85 9.30 1.45
N THR A 140 9.10 10.38 1.57
CA THR A 140 8.85 11.29 0.46
C THR A 140 10.00 12.29 0.33
N SER A 141 10.26 12.71 -0.91
CA SER A 141 11.20 13.78 -1.22
C SER A 141 10.51 15.16 -1.10
N VAL A 142 11.10 16.19 -1.66
CA VAL A 142 10.61 17.58 -1.60
C VAL A 142 9.26 17.81 -2.30
N THR A 143 8.78 16.83 -3.03
CA THR A 143 7.51 16.91 -3.77
C THR A 143 6.42 16.15 -3.02
N PRO A 144 5.30 16.78 -2.65
CA PRO A 144 4.12 16.07 -2.14
C PRO A 144 3.42 15.35 -3.30
N GLY A 145 2.52 14.43 -2.98
CA GLY A 145 1.76 13.72 -4.02
C GLY A 145 0.86 12.65 -3.45
N THR A 146 0.72 11.56 -4.20
CA THR A 146 -0.08 10.41 -3.81
C THR A 146 0.77 9.16 -3.90
N VAL A 147 0.71 8.30 -2.90
CA VAL A 147 1.24 6.93 -2.96
C VAL A 147 0.11 6.01 -3.34
N THR A 148 0.33 5.20 -4.36
CA THR A 148 -0.68 4.31 -4.93
C THR A 148 -0.14 2.88 -5.00
N VAL A 149 -0.97 1.92 -4.64
CA VAL A 149 -0.67 0.51 -4.89
C VAL A 149 -0.87 0.23 -6.38
N LEU A 150 0.17 -0.30 -7.02
CA LEU A 150 0.09 -0.82 -8.38
C LEU A 150 0.07 -2.34 -8.31
N TRP A 151 -0.69 -2.98 -9.19
CA TRP A 151 -0.72 -4.43 -9.25
C TRP A 151 -1.03 -4.96 -10.66
N SER A 152 -0.68 -6.22 -10.90
CA SER A 152 -0.93 -6.91 -12.17
C SER A 152 -0.82 -8.42 -11.99
N GLN A 153 -1.01 -9.16 -13.06
CA GLN A 153 -0.46 -10.50 -13.17
C GLN A 153 1.07 -10.43 -13.22
N ASN A 154 1.77 -11.40 -12.66
CA ASN A 154 3.22 -11.52 -12.85
C ASN A 154 3.55 -12.04 -14.25
N THR A 155 2.79 -13.02 -14.72
CA THR A 155 2.85 -13.52 -16.10
C THR A 155 1.50 -13.31 -16.75
N SER A 156 1.48 -12.63 -17.92
CA SER A 156 0.25 -12.43 -18.68
C SER A 156 -0.42 -13.76 -19.02
N ASN A 157 -1.65 -13.95 -18.56
CA ASN A 157 -2.41 -15.17 -18.74
C ASN A 157 -3.90 -14.87 -18.84
N GLY A 158 -4.64 -15.68 -19.59
CA GLY A 158 -6.08 -15.50 -19.79
C GLY A 158 -6.95 -15.89 -18.58
N SER A 159 -6.35 -16.36 -17.48
CA SER A 159 -7.07 -16.58 -16.22
C SER A 159 -7.11 -15.31 -15.40
N ASP A 160 -8.20 -15.08 -14.69
CA ASP A 160 -8.37 -13.89 -13.87
C ASP A 160 -7.42 -13.86 -12.67
N THR A 161 -6.89 -12.68 -12.40
CA THR A 161 -6.30 -12.29 -11.13
C THR A 161 -7.20 -11.22 -10.53
N THR A 162 -7.69 -11.44 -9.31
CA THR A 162 -8.67 -10.55 -8.67
C THR A 162 -8.09 -10.00 -7.38
N LEU A 163 -8.10 -8.68 -7.23
CA LEU A 163 -7.88 -8.00 -5.95
C LEU A 163 -9.24 -7.67 -5.33
N TYR A 164 -9.49 -8.20 -4.13
CA TYR A 164 -10.81 -8.12 -3.51
C TYR A 164 -11.02 -6.82 -2.73
N GLY A 165 -12.23 -6.26 -2.89
CA GLY A 165 -12.70 -5.05 -2.23
C GLY A 165 -12.74 -5.18 -0.71
N PRO A 166 -13.73 -5.84 -0.13
CA PRO A 166 -14.01 -5.65 1.31
C PRO A 166 -12.92 -6.05 2.30
N GLY A 167 -11.80 -6.62 1.85
CA GLY A 167 -10.70 -7.05 2.71
C GLY A 167 -9.39 -6.29 2.50
N SER A 168 -9.24 -5.57 1.39
CA SER A 168 -7.98 -4.90 1.06
C SER A 168 -7.97 -3.46 1.57
N TYR A 169 -6.85 -3.05 2.19
CA TYR A 169 -6.61 -1.68 2.61
C TYR A 169 -5.12 -1.31 2.52
N PHE A 170 -4.85 -0.03 2.48
CA PHE A 170 -3.50 0.53 2.47
C PHE A 170 -3.46 1.79 3.35
N GLU A 171 -2.52 1.85 4.27
CA GLU A 171 -2.41 2.90 5.27
C GLU A 171 -0.99 3.42 5.38
N LEU A 172 -0.85 4.73 5.53
CA LEU A 172 0.39 5.42 5.80
C LEU A 172 0.27 6.27 7.06
N THR A 173 0.93 5.86 8.12
CA THR A 173 1.00 6.63 9.38
C THR A 173 2.23 7.51 9.38
N ARG A 174 2.02 8.83 9.41
CA ARG A 174 3.12 9.81 9.52
C ARG A 174 3.88 9.62 10.82
N LYS A 175 5.20 9.69 10.75
CA LYS A 175 6.08 9.73 11.92
C LYS A 175 6.91 11.00 11.88
N THR A 176 6.88 11.75 12.97
CA THR A 176 7.74 12.92 13.17
C THR A 176 8.98 12.48 13.96
N ALA A 177 10.15 13.01 13.59
CA ALA A 177 11.32 12.87 14.44
C ALA A 177 11.07 13.64 15.75
N SER A 178 11.36 13.01 16.86
CA SER A 178 11.32 13.61 18.21
C SER A 178 12.55 14.47 18.43
#